data_0b42621f0823ebe8c34c4611221733d4
#
_entry.id   0b42621f0823ebe8c34c4611221733d4
#
_cell.length_a   1.000
_cell.length_b   1.000
_cell.length_c   1.000
_cell.angle_alpha   90.00
_cell.angle_beta   90.00
_cell.angle_gamma   90.00
#
_symmetry.space_group_name_H-M   'P 1'
#
loop_
_entity.id
_entity.type
_entity.pdbx_description
1 polymer ?
#
loop_
_entity_poly.entity_id
_entity_poly.type
_entity_poly.pdbx_seq_one_letter_code
_entity_poly.pdbx_strand_id
1 'polypeptide(L)'
;MNECLPELAVVLVSGGLDSCVTAAIAQKTHTVAFLHVNYGQRTEARELRAFHSLADFWNIEQRLAVTIDPLRHIGGSSLTDNAIEVAHAALDSQDIPTSYVPFRNAHILAAGVSWGEVLGAKALFIGAVEEDSSGYPDCR
;
A
#
# COMPACT_ATOMS: atom_id res chain seq x y z
N MET A 1 -13.49 8.71 34.53
CA MET A 1 -12.27 8.40 33.73
C MET A 1 -12.58 8.75 32.30
N ASN A 2 -11.86 9.70 31.72
CA ASN A 2 -11.95 9.93 30.29
C ASN A 2 -11.21 8.78 29.60
N GLU A 3 -11.92 7.81 29.07
CA GLU A 3 -11.36 6.92 28.06
C GLU A 3 -11.02 7.81 26.86
N CYS A 4 -9.72 8.08 26.69
CA CYS A 4 -9.25 8.75 25.50
C CYS A 4 -9.62 7.85 24.31
N LEU A 5 -10.47 8.33 23.40
CA LEU A 5 -10.78 7.59 22.18
C LEU A 5 -9.45 7.26 21.46
N PRO A 6 -9.33 6.05 20.91
CA PRO A 6 -8.13 5.69 20.17
C PRO A 6 -7.84 6.72 19.08
N GLU A 7 -6.59 7.12 18.94
CA GLU A 7 -6.18 8.03 17.87
C GLU A 7 -6.44 7.41 16.49
N LEU A 8 -6.71 8.24 15.51
CA LEU A 8 -6.94 7.79 14.13
C LEU A 8 -5.60 7.50 13.43
N ALA A 9 -5.55 6.39 12.72
CA ALA A 9 -4.45 6.03 11.84
C ALA A 9 -4.94 5.76 10.42
N VAL A 10 -4.15 6.15 9.43
CA VAL A 10 -4.33 5.70 8.05
C VAL A 10 -3.57 4.39 7.86
N VAL A 11 -4.20 3.41 7.27
CA VAL A 11 -3.59 2.12 6.90
C VAL A 11 -3.59 1.98 5.39
N LEU A 12 -2.41 1.78 4.82
CA LEU A 12 -2.25 1.49 3.40
C LEU A 12 -2.60 0.02 3.14
N VAL A 13 -3.67 -0.22 2.39
CA VAL A 13 -4.22 -1.57 2.15
C VAL A 13 -4.21 -1.90 0.68
N SER A 14 -3.31 -2.77 0.27
CA SER A 14 -3.23 -3.28 -1.11
C SER A 14 -4.21 -4.42 -1.40
N GLY A 15 -4.71 -5.06 -0.36
CA GLY A 15 -5.49 -6.30 -0.46
C GLY A 15 -4.64 -7.58 -0.40
N GLY A 16 -3.32 -7.46 -0.29
CA GLY A 16 -2.40 -8.57 -0.05
C GLY A 16 -2.29 -8.93 1.43
N LEU A 17 -1.62 -10.07 1.71
CA LEU A 17 -1.48 -10.63 3.06
C LEU A 17 -0.82 -9.64 4.04
N ASP A 18 0.29 -9.02 3.65
CA ASP A 18 1.05 -8.14 4.54
C ASP A 18 0.24 -6.91 4.94
N SER A 19 -0.50 -6.31 4.01
CA SER A 19 -1.39 -5.19 4.31
C SER A 19 -2.58 -5.61 5.20
N CYS A 20 -3.07 -6.83 5.04
CA CYS A 20 -4.12 -7.40 5.89
C CYS A 20 -3.62 -7.55 7.33
N VAL A 21 -2.44 -8.12 7.53
CA VAL A 21 -1.81 -8.26 8.86
C VAL A 21 -1.54 -6.88 9.47
N THR A 22 -1.02 -5.95 8.69
CA THR A 22 -0.77 -4.57 9.12
C THR A 22 -2.06 -3.89 9.60
N ALA A 23 -3.15 -4.05 8.85
CA ALA A 23 -4.46 -3.52 9.23
C ALA A 23 -4.98 -4.15 10.55
N ALA A 24 -4.80 -5.45 10.72
CA ALA A 24 -5.19 -6.14 11.96
C ALA A 24 -4.38 -5.65 13.18
N ILE A 25 -3.09 -5.37 12.99
CA ILE A 25 -2.22 -4.83 14.04
C ILE A 25 -2.64 -3.39 14.39
N ALA A 26 -2.83 -2.52 13.38
CA ALA A 26 -3.21 -1.14 13.61
C ALA A 26 -4.51 -0.99 14.40
N GLN A 27 -5.50 -1.85 14.13
CA GLN A 27 -6.80 -1.85 14.82
C GLN A 27 -6.72 -2.18 16.31
N LYS A 28 -5.61 -2.76 16.79
CA LYS A 28 -5.43 -3.04 18.22
C LYS A 28 -5.22 -1.78 19.05
N THR A 29 -4.74 -0.71 18.44
CA THR A 29 -4.31 0.50 19.15
C THR A 29 -4.93 1.79 18.61
N HIS A 30 -5.49 1.75 17.40
CA HIS A 30 -6.03 2.93 16.71
C HIS A 30 -7.42 2.67 16.13
N THR A 31 -8.18 3.74 16.00
CA THR A 31 -9.24 3.79 15.01
C THR A 31 -8.59 3.90 13.64
N VAL A 32 -9.09 3.20 12.62
CA VAL A 32 -8.39 3.14 11.33
C VAL A 32 -9.23 3.67 10.17
N ALA A 33 -8.54 4.30 9.22
CA ALA A 33 -9.03 4.66 7.90
C ALA A 33 -8.20 3.90 6.85
N PHE A 34 -8.84 3.27 5.87
CA PHE A 34 -8.15 2.47 4.86
C PHE A 34 -7.93 3.27 3.59
N LEU A 35 -6.67 3.29 3.12
CA LEU A 35 -6.28 3.88 1.85
C LEU A 35 -5.78 2.80 0.90
N HIS A 36 -6.36 2.74 -0.29
CA HIS A 36 -5.87 1.95 -1.40
C HIS A 36 -5.33 2.86 -2.51
N VAL A 37 -4.18 2.52 -3.07
CA VAL A 37 -3.55 3.29 -4.14
C VAL A 37 -3.36 2.42 -5.37
N ASN A 38 -4.02 2.81 -6.45
CA ASN A 38 -3.82 2.27 -7.78
C ASN A 38 -2.73 3.07 -8.50
N TYR A 39 -1.87 2.39 -9.23
CA TYR A 39 -0.78 3.02 -10.01
C TYR A 39 -0.62 2.41 -11.40
N GLY A 40 -1.68 1.78 -11.91
CA GLY A 40 -1.70 1.11 -13.20
C GLY A 40 -1.13 -0.31 -13.17
N GLN A 41 -1.06 -0.93 -11.99
CA GLN A 41 -0.61 -2.31 -11.84
C GLN A 41 -1.59 -3.29 -12.52
N ARG A 42 -1.05 -4.39 -13.06
CA ARG A 42 -1.84 -5.41 -13.78
C ARG A 42 -2.94 -6.04 -12.93
N THR A 43 -2.75 -6.07 -11.62
CA THR A 43 -3.66 -6.68 -10.63
C THR A 43 -4.65 -5.69 -10.02
N GLU A 44 -4.73 -4.45 -10.54
CA GLU A 44 -5.51 -3.35 -9.97
C GLU A 44 -6.94 -3.74 -9.59
N ALA A 45 -7.68 -4.36 -10.52
CA ALA A 45 -9.07 -4.71 -10.28
C ALA A 45 -9.24 -5.79 -9.17
N ARG A 46 -8.30 -6.74 -9.09
CA ARG A 46 -8.30 -7.78 -8.05
C ARG A 46 -7.96 -7.20 -6.69
N GLU A 47 -6.94 -6.36 -6.63
CA GLU A 47 -6.51 -5.71 -5.41
C GLU A 47 -7.58 -4.78 -4.86
N LEU A 48 -8.23 -4.00 -5.71
CA LEU A 48 -9.32 -3.11 -5.31
C LEU A 48 -10.52 -3.89 -4.73
N ARG A 49 -10.88 -5.04 -5.33
CA ARG A 49 -11.92 -5.90 -4.77
C ARG A 49 -11.53 -6.44 -3.39
N ALA A 50 -10.28 -6.90 -3.23
CA ALA A 50 -9.78 -7.39 -1.95
C ALA A 50 -9.77 -6.28 -0.88
N PHE A 51 -9.39 -5.07 -1.24
CA PHE A 51 -9.46 -3.89 -0.38
C PHE A 51 -10.88 -3.65 0.15
N HIS A 52 -11.87 -3.62 -0.74
CA HIS A 52 -13.26 -3.43 -0.32
C HIS A 52 -13.76 -4.59 0.54
N SER A 53 -13.41 -5.83 0.20
CA SER A 53 -13.80 -7.00 1.00
C SER A 53 -13.22 -6.95 2.42
N LEU A 54 -11.96 -6.55 2.59
CA LEU A 54 -11.34 -6.38 3.91
C LEU A 54 -12.01 -5.25 4.70
N ALA A 55 -12.28 -4.13 4.05
CA ALA A 55 -12.94 -3.00 4.70
C ALA A 55 -14.36 -3.36 5.13
N ASP A 56 -15.10 -4.11 4.33
CA ASP A 56 -16.44 -4.60 4.68
C ASP A 56 -16.37 -5.61 5.84
N PHE A 57 -15.42 -6.54 5.81
CA PHE A 57 -15.25 -7.54 6.87
C PHE A 57 -15.01 -6.90 8.24
N TRP A 58 -14.25 -5.82 8.31
CA TRP A 58 -13.98 -5.10 9.54
C TRP A 58 -14.89 -3.89 9.79
N ASN A 59 -15.91 -3.68 8.96
CA ASN A 59 -16.82 -2.55 9.02
C ASN A 59 -16.09 -1.19 9.02
N ILE A 60 -15.05 -1.06 8.20
CA ILE A 60 -14.32 0.20 8.04
C ILE A 60 -15.10 1.08 7.07
N GLU A 61 -15.76 2.11 7.61
CA GLU A 61 -16.51 3.08 6.83
C GLU A 61 -15.59 4.10 6.14
N GLN A 62 -14.54 4.54 6.86
CA GLN A 62 -13.61 5.54 6.38
C GLN A 62 -12.57 4.89 5.48
N ARG A 63 -12.85 4.89 4.19
CA ARG A 63 -12.03 4.27 3.15
C ARG A 63 -11.92 5.16 1.93
N LEU A 64 -10.74 5.17 1.30
CA LEU A 64 -10.44 5.92 0.08
C LEU A 64 -9.62 5.07 -0.87
N ALA A 65 -9.98 5.07 -2.15
CA ALA A 65 -9.15 4.54 -3.22
C ALA A 65 -8.76 5.67 -4.16
N VAL A 66 -7.47 5.82 -4.42
CA VAL A 66 -6.92 6.85 -5.32
C VAL A 66 -6.06 6.22 -6.39
N THR A 67 -5.84 6.94 -7.48
CA THR A 67 -4.96 6.51 -8.58
C THR A 67 -3.81 7.51 -8.73
N ILE A 68 -2.58 6.99 -8.83
CA ILE A 68 -1.37 7.78 -9.11
C ILE A 68 -1.00 7.57 -10.58
N ASP A 69 -1.57 8.38 -11.46
CA ASP A 69 -1.35 8.29 -12.91
C ASP A 69 0.11 8.43 -13.35
N PRO A 70 0.95 9.32 -12.78
CA PRO A 70 2.34 9.42 -13.20
C PRO A 70 3.10 8.10 -13.20
N LEU A 71 2.87 7.22 -12.24
CA LEU A 71 3.55 5.92 -12.16
C LEU A 71 3.18 5.00 -13.32
N ARG A 72 1.96 5.10 -13.84
CA ARG A 72 1.52 4.36 -15.04
C ARG A 72 2.27 4.83 -16.29
N HIS A 73 2.47 6.12 -16.45
CA HIS A 73 3.06 6.73 -17.64
C HIS A 73 4.59 6.71 -17.65
N ILE A 74 5.22 6.73 -16.48
CA ILE A 74 6.69 6.64 -16.37
C ILE A 74 7.19 5.29 -16.90
N GLY A 75 6.46 4.20 -16.66
CA GLY A 75 6.85 2.86 -17.12
C GLY A 75 8.05 2.29 -16.36
N GLY A 76 8.81 1.45 -17.02
CA GLY A 76 10.04 0.86 -16.46
C GLY A 76 9.83 -0.29 -15.49
N SER A 77 8.60 -0.80 -15.35
CA SER A 77 8.27 -1.94 -14.50
C SER A 77 7.38 -2.95 -15.22
N SER A 78 7.62 -4.22 -15.01
CA SER A 78 6.74 -5.30 -15.50
C SER A 78 5.33 -5.26 -14.87
N LEU A 79 5.14 -4.56 -13.77
CA LEU A 79 3.83 -4.40 -13.13
C LEU A 79 2.95 -3.34 -13.80
N THR A 80 3.55 -2.35 -14.46
CA THR A 80 2.85 -1.22 -15.08
C THR A 80 3.03 -1.14 -16.59
N ASP A 81 4.10 -1.74 -17.13
CA ASP A 81 4.44 -1.74 -18.55
C ASP A 81 4.27 -3.13 -19.15
N ASN A 82 3.27 -3.29 -20.03
CA ASN A 82 2.97 -4.57 -20.67
C ASN A 82 4.04 -5.03 -21.68
N ALA A 83 4.96 -4.15 -22.11
CA ALA A 83 6.09 -4.49 -22.95
C ALA A 83 7.21 -5.20 -22.16
N ILE A 84 7.20 -5.15 -20.82
CA ILE A 84 8.18 -5.78 -19.96
C ILE A 84 7.61 -7.09 -19.41
N GLU A 85 8.31 -8.20 -19.63
CA GLU A 85 7.90 -9.50 -19.08
C GLU A 85 8.07 -9.54 -17.56
N VAL A 86 7.13 -10.22 -16.88
CA VAL A 86 7.23 -10.50 -15.46
C VAL A 86 8.25 -11.62 -15.25
N ALA A 87 9.42 -11.31 -14.71
CA ALA A 87 10.44 -12.28 -14.40
C ALA A 87 10.03 -13.15 -13.20
N HIS A 88 10.43 -14.43 -13.23
CA HIS A 88 10.35 -15.29 -12.05
C HIS A 88 11.32 -14.78 -10.98
N ALA A 89 10.90 -14.84 -9.71
CA ALA A 89 11.72 -14.40 -8.60
C ALA A 89 13.04 -15.19 -8.54
N ALA A 90 14.17 -14.48 -8.68
CA ALA A 90 15.49 -15.01 -8.41
C ALA A 90 15.93 -14.50 -7.04
N LEU A 91 15.87 -15.37 -6.03
CA LEU A 91 16.14 -15.02 -4.63
C LEU A 91 17.60 -14.56 -4.37
N ASP A 92 18.52 -14.89 -5.28
CA ASP A 92 19.95 -14.62 -5.14
C ASP A 92 20.47 -13.51 -6.07
N SER A 93 19.61 -12.83 -6.82
CA SER A 93 20.01 -11.74 -7.72
C SER A 93 20.18 -10.43 -6.94
N GLN A 94 21.32 -9.76 -7.17
CA GLN A 94 21.59 -8.41 -6.67
C GLN A 94 21.02 -7.32 -7.58
N ASP A 95 20.46 -7.70 -8.73
CA ASP A 95 19.87 -6.78 -9.68
C ASP A 95 18.50 -6.30 -9.21
N ILE A 96 18.13 -5.06 -9.59
CA ILE A 96 16.81 -4.50 -9.32
C ILE A 96 15.78 -5.32 -10.12
N PRO A 97 14.75 -5.93 -9.46
CA PRO A 97 13.75 -6.72 -10.16
C PRO A 97 12.98 -5.91 -11.20
N THR A 98 12.58 -6.53 -12.31
CA THR A 98 11.74 -5.88 -13.35
C THR A 98 10.37 -5.45 -12.81
N SER A 99 9.92 -6.03 -11.70
CA SER A 99 8.70 -5.66 -10.98
C SER A 99 8.83 -4.38 -10.15
N TYR A 100 10.04 -3.83 -10.00
CA TYR A 100 10.24 -2.57 -9.30
C TYR A 100 9.56 -1.42 -10.04
N VAL A 101 8.62 -0.77 -9.35
CA VAL A 101 8.01 0.48 -9.82
C VAL A 101 8.77 1.63 -9.21
N PRO A 102 9.47 2.46 -10.03
CA PRO A 102 10.37 3.48 -9.50
C PRO A 102 9.71 4.38 -8.46
N PHE A 103 10.27 4.39 -7.25
CA PHE A 103 9.87 5.24 -6.13
C PHE A 103 8.39 5.12 -5.70
N ARG A 104 7.76 3.97 -5.98
CA ARG A 104 6.34 3.71 -5.71
C ARG A 104 5.96 3.93 -4.26
N ASN A 105 6.73 3.37 -3.32
CA ASN A 105 6.40 3.45 -1.89
C ASN A 105 6.40 4.90 -1.39
N ALA A 106 7.29 5.74 -1.89
CA ALA A 106 7.30 7.17 -1.56
C ALA A 106 6.02 7.87 -2.02
N HIS A 107 5.52 7.57 -3.23
CA HIS A 107 4.26 8.12 -3.74
C HIS A 107 3.06 7.65 -2.93
N ILE A 108 3.02 6.37 -2.56
CA ILE A 108 1.95 5.80 -1.74
C ILE A 108 1.95 6.41 -0.34
N LEU A 109 3.12 6.54 0.28
CA LEU A 109 3.29 7.18 1.58
C LEU A 109 2.86 8.65 1.54
N ALA A 110 3.24 9.40 0.49
CA ALA A 110 2.83 10.79 0.32
C ALA A 110 1.30 10.93 0.23
N ALA A 111 0.62 10.05 -0.50
CA ALA A 111 -0.84 10.02 -0.55
C ALA A 111 -1.45 9.74 0.83
N GLY A 112 -0.85 8.80 1.58
CA GLY A 112 -1.27 8.46 2.94
C GLY A 112 -1.11 9.62 3.93
N VAL A 113 0.00 10.34 3.85
CA VAL A 113 0.25 11.53 4.67
C VAL A 113 -0.75 12.63 4.34
N SER A 114 -0.96 12.91 3.04
CA SER A 114 -1.89 13.95 2.61
C SER A 114 -3.32 13.69 3.10
N TRP A 115 -3.79 12.46 2.98
CA TRP A 115 -5.12 12.12 3.49
C TRP A 115 -5.16 12.10 5.02
N GLY A 116 -4.10 11.62 5.66
CA GLY A 116 -3.95 11.63 7.10
C GLY A 116 -4.03 13.04 7.71
N GLU A 117 -3.42 14.03 7.05
CA GLU A 117 -3.52 15.45 7.47
C GLU A 117 -4.97 15.95 7.41
N VAL A 118 -5.71 15.62 6.35
CA VAL A 118 -7.12 15.98 6.20
C VAL A 118 -7.98 15.37 7.31
N LEU A 119 -7.70 14.12 7.67
CA LEU A 119 -8.44 13.37 8.70
C LEU A 119 -8.00 13.69 10.13
N GLY A 120 -6.87 14.35 10.31
CA GLY A 120 -6.25 14.54 11.63
C GLY A 120 -5.64 13.25 12.19
N ALA A 121 -5.27 12.30 11.34
CA ALA A 121 -4.64 11.05 11.74
C ALA A 121 -3.26 11.30 12.41
N LYS A 122 -2.90 10.44 13.35
CA LYS A 122 -1.65 10.55 14.12
C LYS A 122 -0.60 9.52 13.71
N ALA A 123 -1.02 8.51 12.95
CA ALA A 123 -0.15 7.45 12.48
C ALA A 123 -0.51 7.03 11.05
N LEU A 124 0.49 6.48 10.36
CA LEU A 124 0.36 5.86 9.05
C LEU A 124 1.01 4.49 9.12
N PHE A 125 0.27 3.46 8.72
CA PHE A 125 0.76 2.08 8.69
C PHE A 125 0.93 1.59 7.26
N ILE A 126 2.06 0.98 6.98
CA ILE A 126 2.38 0.32 5.72
C ILE A 126 2.89 -1.09 5.98
N GLY A 127 2.43 -2.06 5.19
CA GLY A 127 2.92 -3.43 5.22
C GLY A 127 4.16 -3.58 4.35
N ALA A 128 5.33 -3.39 4.94
CA ALA A 128 6.62 -3.68 4.33
C ALA A 128 7.33 -4.76 5.15
N VAL A 129 7.98 -5.70 4.50
CA VAL A 129 8.73 -6.78 5.13
C VAL A 129 10.21 -6.66 4.83
N GLU A 130 11.06 -7.29 5.66
CA GLU A 130 12.51 -7.19 5.51
C GLU A 130 13.00 -7.70 4.15
N GLU A 131 12.38 -8.72 3.61
CA GLU A 131 12.68 -9.29 2.30
C GLU A 131 12.49 -8.29 1.15
N ASP A 132 11.58 -7.34 1.29
CA ASP A 132 11.36 -6.29 0.29
C ASP A 132 12.56 -5.36 0.15
N SER A 133 13.36 -5.20 1.19
CA SER A 133 14.54 -4.33 1.19
C SER A 133 15.68 -4.84 0.33
N SER A 134 15.71 -6.12 0.03
CA SER A 134 16.84 -6.77 -0.67
C SER A 134 16.90 -6.43 -2.16
N GLY A 135 15.79 -6.07 -2.80
CA GLY A 135 15.73 -5.81 -4.23
C GLY A 135 15.10 -4.47 -4.63
N TYR A 136 14.38 -3.84 -3.73
CA TYR A 136 13.64 -2.59 -4.03
C TYR A 136 14.31 -1.38 -3.36
N PRO A 137 14.88 -0.43 -4.16
CA PRO A 137 15.57 0.74 -3.62
C PRO A 137 14.75 1.61 -2.67
N ASP A 138 13.44 1.67 -2.83
CA ASP A 138 12.52 2.47 -2.02
C ASP A 138 11.99 1.75 -0.76
N CYS A 139 12.47 0.53 -0.51
CA CYS A 139 12.19 -0.23 0.71
C CYS A 139 13.36 -0.20 1.73
N ARG A 140 14.38 0.62 1.51
CA ARG A 140 15.59 0.72 2.34
C ARG A 140 15.57 1.93 3.25
#